data_b5f268ae99088f441460ef3f78434ef8
#
_entry.id   b5f268ae99088f441460ef3f78434ef8
#
_cell.length_a   1.000
_cell.length_b   1.000
_cell.length_c   1.000
_cell.angle_alpha   90.00
_cell.angle_beta   90.00
_cell.angle_gamma   90.00
#
_symmetry.space_group_name_H-M   'P 1'
#
loop_
_entity.id
_entity.type
_entity.pdbx_description
1 polymer ?
#
loop_
_entity_poly.entity_id
_entity_poly.type
_entity_poly.pdbx_seq_one_letter_code
_entity_poly.pdbx_strand_id
1 'polypeptide(L)'
;MCTYRRIGYEILAAPNEEKQTVNAIFDSESYLPVYEKDLMQARKSIYIASPGLNKNKVRRLIALVEEQQSAGVIVTVITQPAESYLQTRVEPTKALQTALTAAGIFVVPQPDLHTHFAVIDQEIVWYGSTNLLSRDKEDDGLMRIGSRDVALELLEEIGR
;
A
#
# COMPACT_ATOMS: atom_id res chain seq x y z
N MET A 1 -19.45 10.28 -0.57
CA MET A 1 -19.30 9.67 -1.18
C MET A 1 -18.96 9.30 -1.64
N CYS A 2 -18.72 9.35 -1.45
CA CYS A 2 -18.37 8.69 -2.00
C CYS A 2 -18.25 8.14 -2.21
N THR A 3 -18.24 7.94 -1.91
CA THR A 3 -18.03 7.21 -2.26
C THR A 3 -18.01 6.90 -2.93
N TYR A 4 -18.22 6.87 -2.88
CA TYR A 4 -18.02 6.65 -3.78
C TYR A 4 -18.30 7.29 -4.47
N ARG A 5 -18.33 8.07 -4.31
CA ARG A 5 -18.50 8.55 -4.85
C ARG A 5 -18.65 8.74 -5.40
N ARG A 6 -18.72 8.93 -5.12
CA ARG A 6 -18.74 8.86 -5.60
C ARG A 6 -18.85 8.75 -6.11
N ILE A 7 -18.74 8.75 -5.78
CA ILE A 7 -18.73 8.16 -6.13
C ILE A 7 -18.81 7.77 -6.45
N GLY A 8 -19.03 7.65 -6.18
CA GLY A 8 -19.14 6.84 -6.45
C GLY A 8 -19.22 6.36 -6.58
N TYR A 9 -19.46 6.07 -6.53
CA TYR A 9 -19.46 5.25 -6.61
C TYR A 9 -19.82 4.46 -6.24
N GLU A 10 -20.37 4.28 -5.68
CA GLU A 10 -20.70 3.34 -5.19
C GLU A 10 -21.11 2.57 -5.69
N ILE A 11 -21.23 2.13 -6.23
CA ILE A 11 -21.37 1.30 -6.99
C ILE A 11 -22.09 0.18 -6.98
N LEU A 12 -22.60 -0.39 -7.40
CA LEU A 12 -23.26 -1.16 -7.25
C LEU A 12 -23.60 -2.42 -7.89
N ALA A 13 -23.15 -3.30 -8.32
CA ALA A 13 -23.24 -4.60 -8.87
C ALA A 13 -23.66 -5.60 -7.81
N ALA A 14 -23.58 -6.87 -8.06
CA ALA A 14 -23.92 -7.85 -7.05
C ALA A 14 -23.00 -7.72 -5.86
N PRO A 15 -23.52 -7.62 -4.64
CA PRO A 15 -22.70 -7.31 -3.47
C PRO A 15 -21.52 -8.25 -3.24
N ASN A 16 -21.70 -9.52 -3.51
CA ASN A 16 -20.65 -10.48 -3.23
C ASN A 16 -19.50 -10.43 -4.21
N GLU A 17 -19.80 -10.05 -5.42
CA GLU A 17 -18.78 -9.98 -6.46
C GLU A 17 -18.08 -8.67 -6.46
N GLU A 18 -18.80 -7.62 -6.14
CA GLU A 18 -18.28 -6.30 -6.17
C GLU A 18 -17.10 -6.08 -5.30
N LYS A 19 -17.16 -6.57 -4.08
CA LYS A 19 -16.09 -6.30 -3.16
C LYS A 19 -14.78 -6.92 -3.59
N GLN A 20 -14.81 -7.81 -4.58
CA GLN A 20 -13.60 -8.42 -5.09
C GLN A 20 -13.11 -7.80 -6.38
N THR A 21 -14.00 -7.12 -7.09
CA THR A 21 -13.69 -6.64 -8.43
C THR A 21 -13.94 -5.15 -8.65
N VAL A 22 -14.23 -4.41 -7.59
CA VAL A 22 -14.49 -2.99 -7.74
C VAL A 22 -13.23 -2.27 -8.19
N ASN A 23 -13.32 -1.66 -9.38
CA ASN A 23 -12.25 -0.83 -9.93
C ASN A 23 -12.70 0.61 -9.83
N ALA A 24 -11.85 1.47 -9.31
CA ALA A 24 -12.24 2.85 -9.07
C ALA A 24 -11.02 3.75 -8.96
N ILE A 25 -11.25 5.03 -9.13
CA ILE A 25 -10.22 6.04 -8.95
C ILE A 25 -10.57 6.82 -7.69
N PHE A 26 -9.59 6.99 -6.83
CA PHE A 26 -9.76 7.68 -5.55
C PHE A 26 -8.81 8.86 -5.46
N ASP A 27 -9.21 9.88 -4.72
CA ASP A 27 -8.32 10.99 -4.41
C ASP A 27 -7.67 10.76 -3.04
N SER A 28 -6.87 11.73 -2.61
CA SER A 28 -6.12 11.61 -1.36
C SER A 28 -7.01 11.55 -0.13
N GLU A 29 -8.28 11.96 -0.26
CA GLU A 29 -9.19 11.96 0.87
C GLU A 29 -10.09 10.74 0.92
N SER A 30 -10.39 10.15 -0.23
CA SER A 30 -11.39 9.09 -0.30
C SER A 30 -10.82 7.68 -0.29
N TYR A 31 -9.52 7.52 -0.57
CA TYR A 31 -8.97 6.18 -0.73
C TYR A 31 -8.79 5.41 0.59
N LEU A 32 -8.50 6.12 1.66
CA LEU A 32 -7.98 5.49 2.87
C LEU A 32 -8.90 4.43 3.48
N PRO A 33 -10.20 4.69 3.66
CA PRO A 33 -11.06 3.66 4.26
C PRO A 33 -11.13 2.39 3.42
N VAL A 34 -11.17 2.53 2.10
CA VAL A 34 -11.27 1.38 1.20
C VAL A 34 -9.94 0.62 1.17
N TYR A 35 -8.84 1.36 1.09
CA TYR A 35 -7.51 0.79 1.10
C TYR A 35 -7.25 0.01 2.40
N GLU A 36 -7.57 0.61 3.53
CA GLU A 36 -7.35 -0.06 4.82
C GLU A 36 -8.20 -1.31 4.94
N LYS A 37 -9.43 -1.26 4.42
CA LYS A 37 -10.28 -2.43 4.42
C LYS A 37 -9.68 -3.57 3.60
N ASP A 38 -9.11 -3.24 2.43
CA ASP A 38 -8.45 -4.25 1.62
C ASP A 38 -7.28 -4.89 2.38
N LEU A 39 -6.50 -4.08 3.09
CA LEU A 39 -5.40 -4.62 3.90
C LEU A 39 -5.92 -5.55 4.98
N MET A 40 -6.98 -5.17 5.66
CA MET A 40 -7.54 -5.95 6.75
C MET A 40 -8.24 -7.22 6.28
N GLN A 41 -8.52 -7.33 4.99
CA GLN A 41 -9.14 -8.53 4.42
C GLN A 41 -8.15 -9.41 3.68
N ALA A 42 -6.88 -9.06 3.69
CA ALA A 42 -5.85 -9.85 3.02
C ALA A 42 -5.74 -11.24 3.63
N ARG A 43 -5.48 -12.22 2.78
CA ARG A 43 -5.41 -13.62 3.19
C ARG A 43 -4.08 -14.29 2.86
N LYS A 44 -3.32 -13.76 1.92
CA LYS A 44 -2.08 -14.39 1.46
C LYS A 44 -0.88 -13.46 1.61
N SER A 45 -0.93 -12.29 0.97
CA SER A 45 0.23 -11.42 0.94
C SER A 45 -0.17 -9.98 0.74
N ILE A 46 0.68 -9.08 1.26
CA ILE A 46 0.55 -7.65 1.06
C ILE A 46 1.93 -7.14 0.66
N TYR A 47 2.00 -6.47 -0.49
CA TYR A 47 3.21 -5.77 -0.92
C TYR A 47 2.89 -4.29 -1.03
N ILE A 48 3.70 -3.46 -0.43
CA ILE A 48 3.52 -2.00 -0.49
C ILE A 48 4.82 -1.37 -0.95
N ALA A 49 4.76 -0.66 -2.07
CA ALA A 49 5.90 0.10 -2.58
C ALA A 49 5.68 1.58 -2.25
N SER A 50 6.53 2.11 -1.40
CA SER A 50 6.47 3.51 -1.00
C SER A 50 7.90 4.02 -0.90
N PRO A 51 8.31 4.91 -1.81
CA PRO A 51 9.69 5.42 -1.77
C PRO A 51 10.05 6.04 -0.43
N GLY A 52 9.13 6.79 0.18
CA GLY A 52 9.36 7.41 1.47
C GLY A 52 8.60 6.74 2.59
N LEU A 53 9.02 7.02 3.81
CA LEU A 53 8.37 6.50 5.02
C LEU A 53 8.08 7.65 5.97
N ASN A 54 6.94 7.55 6.66
CA ASN A 54 6.50 8.52 7.64
C ASN A 54 6.09 7.76 8.90
N LYS A 55 6.44 8.32 10.05
CA LYS A 55 6.22 7.66 11.34
C LYS A 55 4.78 7.25 11.57
N ASN A 56 3.85 8.16 11.30
CA ASN A 56 2.44 7.88 11.56
C ASN A 56 1.90 6.80 10.63
N LYS A 57 2.27 6.87 9.35
CA LYS A 57 1.82 5.87 8.37
C LYS A 57 2.42 4.50 8.64
N VAL A 58 3.68 4.45 9.02
CA VAL A 58 4.34 3.18 9.36
C VAL A 58 3.68 2.55 10.58
N ARG A 59 3.44 3.35 11.63
CA ARG A 59 2.78 2.85 12.83
C ARG A 59 1.38 2.34 12.53
N ARG A 60 0.66 3.07 11.67
CA ARG A 60 -0.69 2.66 11.30
C ARG A 60 -0.68 1.33 10.56
N LEU A 61 0.25 1.16 9.62
CA LEU A 61 0.38 -0.10 8.90
C LEU A 61 0.65 -1.26 9.85
N ILE A 62 1.59 -1.08 10.76
CA ILE A 62 1.96 -2.14 11.71
C ILE A 62 0.72 -2.58 12.49
N ALA A 63 -0.09 -1.62 12.95
CA ALA A 63 -1.29 -1.95 13.71
C ALA A 63 -2.35 -2.63 12.82
N LEU A 64 -2.50 -2.17 11.59
CA LEU A 64 -3.53 -2.69 10.69
C LEU A 64 -3.31 -4.13 10.27
N VAL A 65 -2.05 -4.54 10.09
CA VAL A 65 -1.76 -5.86 9.54
C VAL A 65 -1.40 -6.90 10.60
N GLU A 66 -1.44 -6.53 11.86
CA GLU A 66 -1.05 -7.43 12.93
C GLU A 66 -1.86 -8.72 12.92
N GLU A 67 -3.16 -8.59 12.78
CA GLU A 67 -4.06 -9.73 12.76
C GLU A 67 -3.81 -10.63 11.55
N GLN A 68 -3.61 -10.02 10.40
CA GLN A 68 -3.34 -10.76 9.17
C GLN A 68 -2.02 -11.53 9.29
N GLN A 69 -1.01 -10.91 9.86
CA GLN A 69 0.26 -11.60 10.07
C GLN A 69 0.10 -12.80 10.98
N SER A 70 -0.70 -12.67 12.03
CA SER A 70 -0.98 -13.79 12.93
C SER A 70 -1.68 -14.92 12.21
N ALA A 71 -2.42 -14.63 11.15
CA ALA A 71 -3.10 -15.63 10.34
C ALA A 71 -2.25 -16.13 9.18
N GLY A 72 -0.99 -15.71 9.09
CA GLY A 72 -0.07 -16.22 8.07
C GLY A 72 0.15 -15.32 6.87
N VAL A 73 -0.42 -14.12 6.85
CA VAL A 73 -0.23 -13.20 5.74
C VAL A 73 1.19 -12.64 5.79
N ILE A 74 1.87 -12.66 4.66
CA ILE A 74 3.23 -12.13 4.52
C ILE A 74 3.14 -10.69 4.05
N VAL A 75 3.74 -9.78 4.80
CA VAL A 75 3.72 -8.34 4.48
C VAL A 75 5.12 -7.88 4.11
N THR A 76 5.25 -7.25 2.95
CA THR A 76 6.52 -6.75 2.43
C THR A 76 6.39 -5.28 2.06
N VAL A 77 7.35 -4.49 2.49
CA VAL A 77 7.44 -3.07 2.16
C VAL A 77 8.68 -2.86 1.30
N ILE A 78 8.48 -2.30 0.10
CA ILE A 78 9.57 -1.93 -0.79
C ILE A 78 9.74 -0.43 -0.66
N THR A 79 10.94 0.02 -0.33
CA THR A 79 11.19 1.44 -0.08
C THR A 79 12.61 1.79 -0.52
N GLN A 80 12.92 3.07 -0.61
CA GLN A 80 14.26 3.47 -0.97
C GLN A 80 15.22 3.20 0.19
N PRO A 81 16.50 2.91 -0.11
CA PRO A 81 17.48 2.76 0.97
C PRO A 81 17.58 4.04 1.78
N ALA A 82 17.80 3.91 3.09
CA ALA A 82 17.91 5.07 3.96
C ALA A 82 19.02 6.03 3.49
N GLU A 83 20.06 5.49 2.91
CA GLU A 83 21.19 6.27 2.44
C GLU A 83 20.86 7.15 1.24
N SER A 84 19.71 6.95 0.61
CA SER A 84 19.24 7.77 -0.51
C SER A 84 18.73 9.13 -0.06
N TYR A 85 18.56 9.34 1.23
CA TYR A 85 17.95 10.56 1.76
C TYR A 85 19.00 11.56 2.19
N LEU A 86 18.56 12.81 2.40
CA LEU A 86 19.41 13.82 3.01
C LEU A 86 19.91 13.31 4.35
N GLN A 87 21.10 13.72 4.73
CA GLN A 87 21.75 13.24 5.94
C GLN A 87 20.86 13.34 7.18
N THR A 88 20.06 14.40 7.27
CA THR A 88 19.17 14.58 8.40
C THR A 88 18.03 13.58 8.45
N ARG A 89 17.77 12.87 7.35
CA ARG A 89 16.68 11.90 7.27
C ARG A 89 17.15 10.47 7.31
N VAL A 90 18.47 10.23 7.26
CA VAL A 90 18.99 8.86 7.22
C VAL A 90 18.64 8.09 8.47
N GLU A 91 18.94 8.64 9.65
CA GLU A 91 18.68 7.93 10.91
C GLU A 91 17.18 7.75 11.18
N PRO A 92 16.34 8.78 11.01
CA PRO A 92 14.90 8.55 11.16
C PRO A 92 14.35 7.49 10.21
N THR A 93 14.85 7.44 8.97
CA THR A 93 14.40 6.44 8.00
C THR A 93 14.85 5.05 8.42
N LYS A 94 16.09 4.90 8.89
CA LYS A 94 16.58 3.63 9.39
C LYS A 94 15.73 3.14 10.57
N ALA A 95 15.35 4.06 11.45
CA ALA A 95 14.52 3.71 12.61
C ALA A 95 13.17 3.17 12.17
N LEU A 96 12.57 3.75 11.12
CA LEU A 96 11.30 3.29 10.60
C LEU A 96 11.42 1.93 9.92
N GLN A 97 12.50 1.72 9.18
CA GLN A 97 12.77 0.42 8.56
C GLN A 97 12.97 -0.66 9.63
N THR A 98 13.67 -0.31 10.71
CA THR A 98 13.87 -1.21 11.83
C THR A 98 12.54 -1.54 12.52
N ALA A 99 11.68 -0.54 12.69
CA ALA A 99 10.36 -0.75 13.30
C ALA A 99 9.52 -1.72 12.47
N LEU A 100 9.56 -1.59 11.15
CA LEU A 100 8.84 -2.51 10.26
C LEU A 100 9.38 -3.92 10.42
N THR A 101 10.70 -4.08 10.41
CA THR A 101 11.33 -5.38 10.55
C THR A 101 10.99 -6.01 11.89
N ALA A 102 11.02 -5.20 12.97
CA ALA A 102 10.71 -5.69 14.31
C ALA A 102 9.25 -6.16 14.41
N ALA A 103 8.37 -5.61 13.57
CA ALA A 103 6.97 -6.01 13.52
C ALA A 103 6.73 -7.22 12.61
N GLY A 104 7.79 -7.84 12.09
CA GLY A 104 7.67 -9.01 11.23
C GLY A 104 7.39 -8.69 9.77
N ILE A 105 7.55 -7.44 9.38
CA ILE A 105 7.34 -7.01 8.00
C ILE A 105 8.68 -7.04 7.26
N PHE A 106 8.71 -7.68 6.09
CA PHE A 106 9.92 -7.70 5.28
C PHE A 106 10.14 -6.33 4.64
N VAL A 107 11.35 -5.82 4.71
CA VAL A 107 11.71 -4.55 4.11
C VAL A 107 12.70 -4.81 2.99
N VAL A 108 12.35 -4.37 1.77
CA VAL A 108 13.20 -4.53 0.59
C VAL A 108 13.65 -3.15 0.15
N PRO A 109 14.92 -2.78 0.40
CA PRO A 109 15.42 -1.50 -0.11
C PRO A 109 15.64 -1.60 -1.61
N GLN A 110 15.10 -0.65 -2.35
CA GLN A 110 15.25 -0.63 -3.80
C GLN A 110 15.65 0.76 -4.25
N PRO A 111 16.91 0.92 -4.72
CA PRO A 111 17.35 2.19 -5.25
C PRO A 111 16.50 2.60 -6.46
N ASP A 112 16.30 3.88 -6.62
CA ASP A 112 15.54 4.44 -7.75
C ASP A 112 14.09 4.03 -7.79
N LEU A 113 13.54 3.63 -6.65
CA LEU A 113 12.10 3.35 -6.55
C LEU A 113 11.34 4.67 -6.62
N HIS A 114 10.46 4.80 -7.61
CA HIS A 114 9.64 6.00 -7.76
C HIS A 114 8.15 5.69 -7.88
N THR A 115 7.79 4.41 -7.91
CA THR A 115 6.40 4.01 -8.03
C THR A 115 5.74 3.87 -6.66
N HIS A 116 4.43 4.10 -6.65
CA HIS A 116 3.62 4.00 -5.44
C HIS A 116 2.52 2.99 -5.71
N PHE A 117 2.58 1.85 -5.05
CA PHE A 117 1.53 0.84 -5.24
C PHE A 117 1.41 -0.08 -4.04
N ALA A 118 0.28 -0.78 -3.99
CA ALA A 118 0.11 -1.90 -3.08
C ALA A 118 -0.50 -3.04 -3.88
N VAL A 119 -0.08 -4.26 -3.57
CA VAL A 119 -0.62 -5.46 -4.18
C VAL A 119 -1.08 -6.39 -3.06
N ILE A 120 -2.36 -6.71 -3.04
CA ILE A 120 -2.96 -7.51 -1.98
C ILE A 120 -3.42 -8.83 -2.57
N ASP A 121 -2.91 -9.93 -2.01
CA ASP A 121 -3.27 -11.30 -2.42
C ASP A 121 -3.00 -11.56 -3.90
N GLN A 122 -2.09 -10.79 -4.50
CA GLN A 122 -1.75 -10.90 -5.92
C GLN A 122 -2.97 -10.70 -6.83
N GLU A 123 -3.99 -10.02 -6.33
CA GLU A 123 -5.23 -9.81 -7.09
C GLU A 123 -5.69 -8.36 -7.09
N ILE A 124 -5.52 -7.64 -5.99
CA ILE A 124 -5.97 -6.26 -5.88
C ILE A 124 -4.76 -5.35 -5.94
N VAL A 125 -4.83 -4.37 -6.84
CA VAL A 125 -3.74 -3.42 -7.06
C VAL A 125 -4.23 -2.01 -6.74
N TRP A 126 -3.44 -1.30 -5.94
CA TRP A 126 -3.58 0.13 -5.72
C TRP A 126 -2.37 0.79 -6.34
N TYR A 127 -2.58 1.71 -7.28
CA TYR A 127 -1.48 2.32 -8.03
C TYR A 127 -1.78 3.78 -8.29
N GLY A 128 -0.78 4.64 -8.08
CA GLY A 128 -0.95 6.05 -8.37
C GLY A 128 0.18 6.90 -7.82
N SER A 129 -0.14 8.15 -7.52
CA SER A 129 0.84 9.11 -7.04
C SER A 129 0.87 9.24 -5.52
N THR A 130 -0.08 8.63 -4.82
CA THR A 130 -0.16 8.74 -3.36
C THR A 130 0.94 7.94 -2.68
N ASN A 131 1.62 8.56 -1.72
CA ASN A 131 2.62 7.89 -0.89
C ASN A 131 1.92 7.10 0.19
N LEU A 132 1.87 5.80 0.04
CA LEU A 132 1.10 4.95 0.95
C LEU A 132 1.68 4.91 2.37
N LEU A 133 2.98 5.10 2.51
CA LEU A 133 3.64 5.10 3.81
C LEU A 133 4.34 6.42 4.12
N SER A 134 3.98 7.48 3.41
CA SER A 134 4.56 8.78 3.62
C SER A 134 3.45 9.82 3.53
N ARG A 135 3.83 11.08 3.40
CA ARG A 135 2.87 12.17 3.40
C ARG A 135 2.09 12.23 2.09
N ASP A 136 0.78 12.38 2.19
CA ASP A 136 -0.07 12.60 1.02
C ASP A 136 0.00 14.04 0.57
N LYS A 137 -0.23 14.26 -0.73
CA LYS A 137 -0.38 15.58 -1.30
C LYS A 137 -1.82 15.76 -1.76
N GLU A 138 -2.24 17.01 -1.82
CA GLU A 138 -3.63 17.32 -2.12
C GLU A 138 -4.07 16.79 -3.47
N ASP A 139 -3.16 16.81 -4.45
CA ASP A 139 -3.47 16.41 -5.82
C ASP A 139 -3.20 14.94 -6.10
N ASP A 140 -2.82 14.17 -5.08
CA ASP A 140 -2.50 12.77 -5.29
C ASP A 140 -3.76 11.93 -5.48
N GLY A 141 -3.60 10.85 -6.21
CA GLY A 141 -4.68 9.92 -6.47
C GLY A 141 -4.19 8.50 -6.57
N LEU A 142 -5.15 7.59 -6.45
CA LEU A 142 -4.88 6.15 -6.56
C LEU A 142 -5.97 5.48 -7.36
N MET A 143 -5.57 4.52 -8.16
CA MET A 143 -6.50 3.66 -8.87
C MET A 143 -6.49 2.29 -8.20
N ARG A 144 -7.68 1.75 -7.96
CA ARG A 144 -7.84 0.40 -7.44
C ARG A 144 -8.29 -0.50 -8.58
N ILE A 145 -7.55 -1.58 -8.82
CA ILE A 145 -7.84 -2.49 -9.90
C ILE A 145 -7.81 -3.93 -9.39
N GLY A 146 -8.84 -4.71 -9.71
CA GLY A 146 -8.81 -6.13 -9.50
C GLY A 146 -8.23 -6.80 -10.73
N SER A 147 -6.94 -7.13 -10.69
CA SER A 147 -6.27 -7.74 -11.84
C SER A 147 -5.05 -8.52 -11.38
N ARG A 148 -5.13 -9.83 -11.53
CA ARG A 148 -4.00 -10.69 -11.24
C ARG A 148 -2.82 -10.42 -12.17
N ASP A 149 -3.11 -10.15 -13.44
CA ASP A 149 -2.05 -9.90 -14.41
C ASP A 149 -1.26 -8.65 -14.07
N VAL A 150 -1.95 -7.56 -13.74
CA VAL A 150 -1.28 -6.32 -13.35
C VAL A 150 -0.51 -6.52 -12.05
N ALA A 151 -1.11 -7.25 -11.10
CA ALA A 151 -0.45 -7.54 -9.84
C ALA A 151 0.87 -8.26 -10.05
N LEU A 152 0.87 -9.30 -10.87
CA LEU A 152 2.09 -10.07 -11.12
C LEU A 152 3.14 -9.24 -11.87
N GLU A 153 2.69 -8.39 -12.79
CA GLU A 153 3.59 -7.53 -13.53
C GLU A 153 4.33 -6.58 -12.59
N LEU A 154 3.62 -5.97 -11.65
CA LEU A 154 4.24 -5.08 -10.67
C LEU A 154 5.22 -5.83 -9.77
N LEU A 155 4.85 -7.03 -9.35
CA LEU A 155 5.71 -7.80 -8.46
C LEU A 155 6.99 -8.26 -9.15
N GLU A 156 6.96 -8.46 -10.46
CA GLU A 156 8.16 -8.83 -11.21
C GLU A 156 9.19 -7.70 -11.25
N GLU A 157 8.77 -6.47 -11.04
CA GLU A 157 9.67 -5.33 -11.07
C GLU A 157 10.44 -5.15 -9.75
N ILE A 158 9.99 -5.82 -8.70
CA ILE A 158 10.63 -5.68 -7.39
C ILE A 158 12.01 -6.34 -7.39
N GLY A 159 13.02 -5.58 -6.96
CA GLY A 159 14.36 -6.11 -6.81
C GLY A 159 15.22 -6.10 -8.07
N ARG A 160 14.73 -5.49 -9.14
CA ARG A 160 15.50 -5.40 -10.39
C ARG A 160 16.51 -4.28 -10.42
#